data_ad722036b73a874466735b9052e1c1dc
#
_entry.id   ad722036b73a874466735b9052e1c1dc
#
_cell.length_a   1.000
_cell.length_b   1.000
_cell.length_c   1.000
_cell.angle_alpha   90.00
_cell.angle_beta   90.00
_cell.angle_gamma   90.00
#
_symmetry.space_group_name_H-M   'P 1'
#
loop_
_entity.id
_entity.type
_entity.pdbx_description
1 polymer ?
#
loop_
_entity_poly.entity_id
_entity_poly.type
_entity_poly.pdbx_seq_one_letter_code
_entity_poly.pdbx_strand_id
1 'polypeptide(L)'
;MANKRITIHNYQQGSQEWLDTRLGLVTCSNALLLLEKGKQACMLANKDAATRITPNGNFYAERGHVLEEEVRNALNEDLKKQGLELREAGILTNSEYQDAGYSPDGLVCRIGEPTEDYLAIVEIKSYNDVVERKGDPASVIKTLRKGDKILGIAYNEFGDLVTRVYVGKHANACKDYDNVPLVARAQIQMELLISEAPMCYLILYNPDATGTTPTAKTYTVLPDEKLQENLREKLLQ
;
A
#
# COMPACT_ATOMS: atom_id res chain seq x y z
N MET A 1 13.88 16.67 18.21
CA MET A 1 13.27 17.94 17.74
C MET A 1 12.36 17.59 16.59
N ALA A 2 11.07 17.92 16.67
CA ALA A 2 10.12 17.66 15.60
C ALA A 2 10.63 18.25 14.28
N ASN A 3 10.58 17.49 13.21
CA ASN A 3 11.01 17.95 11.90
C ASN A 3 10.00 18.97 11.36
N LYS A 4 10.36 20.24 11.31
CA LYS A 4 9.48 21.35 10.91
C LYS A 4 8.96 21.25 9.46
N ARG A 5 9.50 20.32 8.64
CA ARG A 5 9.10 20.13 7.25
C ARG A 5 7.89 19.20 7.10
N ILE A 6 7.71 18.29 8.06
CA ILE A 6 6.62 17.30 8.01
C ILE A 6 5.41 17.85 8.72
N THR A 7 4.26 17.72 8.08
CA THR A 7 2.95 18.01 8.68
C THR A 7 2.12 16.75 8.71
N ILE A 8 1.61 16.40 9.89
CA ILE A 8 0.66 15.30 10.09
C ILE A 8 -0.74 15.91 10.17
N HIS A 9 -1.56 15.63 9.16
CA HIS A 9 -2.95 16.05 9.13
C HIS A 9 -3.80 14.93 9.76
N ASN A 10 -4.47 15.23 10.87
CA ASN A 10 -5.27 14.25 11.61
C ASN A 10 -6.69 14.09 11.05
N TYR A 11 -6.81 13.99 9.72
CA TYR A 11 -8.08 13.66 9.09
C TYR A 11 -8.37 12.16 9.25
N GLN A 12 -9.63 11.84 9.53
CA GLN A 12 -10.05 10.45 9.48
C GLN A 12 -9.96 9.95 8.03
N GLN A 13 -9.28 8.83 7.80
CA GLN A 13 -9.21 8.22 6.47
C GLN A 13 -10.61 7.91 5.94
N GLY A 14 -10.87 8.30 4.70
CA GLY A 14 -12.19 8.19 4.07
C GLY A 14 -13.14 9.36 4.34
N SER A 15 -12.80 10.30 5.23
CA SER A 15 -13.59 11.54 5.40
C SER A 15 -13.50 12.44 4.17
N GLN A 16 -14.44 13.39 4.03
CA GLN A 16 -14.46 14.32 2.91
C GLN A 16 -13.19 15.18 2.88
N GLU A 17 -12.73 15.66 4.03
CA GLU A 17 -11.51 16.46 4.17
C GLU A 17 -10.27 15.66 3.72
N TRP A 18 -10.22 14.38 4.05
CA TRP A 18 -9.17 13.48 3.62
C TRP A 18 -9.18 13.26 2.10
N LEU A 19 -10.37 13.04 1.52
CA LEU A 19 -10.54 12.88 0.07
C LEU A 19 -10.15 14.15 -0.68
N ASP A 20 -10.64 15.32 -0.24
CA ASP A 20 -10.37 16.62 -0.87
C ASP A 20 -8.88 16.95 -0.84
N THR A 21 -8.22 16.68 0.28
CA THR A 21 -6.77 16.89 0.41
C THR A 21 -6.00 16.00 -0.55
N ARG A 22 -6.37 14.72 -0.66
CA ARG A 22 -5.69 13.77 -1.57
C ARG A 22 -5.85 14.13 -3.04
N LEU A 23 -6.97 14.74 -3.44
CA LEU A 23 -7.18 15.14 -4.83
C LEU A 23 -6.15 16.17 -5.34
N GLY A 24 -5.62 16.99 -4.43
CA GLY A 24 -4.59 17.98 -4.73
C GLY A 24 -3.16 17.45 -4.71
N LEU A 25 -2.94 16.19 -4.32
CA LEU A 25 -1.61 15.63 -4.08
C LEU A 25 -1.20 14.58 -5.12
N VAL A 26 0.09 14.52 -5.39
CA VAL A 26 0.74 13.33 -5.96
C VAL A 26 0.89 12.33 -4.82
N THR A 27 0.07 11.28 -4.83
CA THR A 27 0.08 10.27 -3.75
C THR A 27 1.15 9.22 -3.97
N CYS A 28 1.71 8.66 -2.89
CA CYS A 28 2.77 7.64 -2.97
C CYS A 28 2.35 6.37 -3.71
N SER A 29 1.06 6.02 -3.71
CA SER A 29 0.53 4.93 -4.53
C SER A 29 0.76 5.11 -6.04
N ASN A 30 1.00 6.35 -6.49
CA ASN A 30 1.32 6.71 -7.87
C ASN A 30 2.83 6.89 -8.12
N ALA A 31 3.70 6.48 -7.20
CA ALA A 31 5.15 6.68 -7.32
C ALA A 31 5.76 6.12 -8.62
N LEU A 32 5.34 4.95 -9.06
CA LEU A 32 5.80 4.39 -10.33
C LEU A 32 5.29 5.22 -11.54
N LEU A 33 4.04 5.67 -11.50
CA LEU A 33 3.47 6.54 -12.52
C LEU A 33 4.19 7.90 -12.57
N LEU A 34 4.57 8.43 -11.39
CA LEU A 34 5.39 9.64 -11.27
C LEU A 34 6.73 9.48 -12.00
N LEU A 35 7.42 8.37 -11.76
CA LEU A 35 8.71 8.07 -12.41
C LEU A 35 8.58 7.96 -13.93
N GLU A 36 7.51 7.32 -14.41
CA GLU A 36 7.30 7.06 -15.84
C GLU A 36 6.73 8.25 -16.60
N LYS A 37 5.79 9.01 -16.02
CA LYS A 37 4.96 10.00 -16.73
C LYS A 37 4.88 11.38 -16.06
N GLY A 38 5.45 11.54 -14.85
CA GLY A 38 5.50 12.80 -14.13
C GLY A 38 4.20 13.19 -13.39
N LYS A 39 4.21 14.35 -12.73
CA LYS A 39 3.18 14.83 -11.81
C LYS A 39 1.78 14.93 -12.42
N GLN A 40 1.66 15.48 -13.63
CA GLN A 40 0.35 15.69 -14.27
C GLN A 40 -0.41 14.38 -14.46
N ALA A 41 0.30 13.30 -14.82
CA ALA A 41 -0.31 11.98 -14.97
C ALA A 41 -0.83 11.44 -13.62
N CYS A 42 -0.11 11.69 -12.52
CA CYS A 42 -0.54 11.31 -11.18
C CYS A 42 -1.80 12.07 -10.73
N MET A 43 -1.85 13.37 -10.96
CA MET A 43 -3.02 14.20 -10.61
C MET A 43 -4.27 13.81 -11.42
N LEU A 44 -4.10 13.48 -12.70
CA LEU A 44 -5.19 12.95 -13.53
C LEU A 44 -5.67 11.59 -13.01
N ALA A 45 -4.75 10.69 -12.66
CA ALA A 45 -5.09 9.38 -12.13
C ALA A 45 -5.87 9.47 -10.81
N ASN A 46 -5.53 10.43 -9.92
CA ASN A 46 -6.27 10.65 -8.69
C ASN A 46 -7.70 11.18 -8.94
N LYS A 47 -7.86 12.11 -9.88
CA LYS A 47 -9.19 12.61 -10.29
C LYS A 47 -10.04 11.49 -10.89
N ASP A 48 -9.45 10.69 -11.77
CA ASP A 48 -10.14 9.55 -12.38
C ASP A 48 -10.56 8.51 -11.34
N ALA A 49 -9.72 8.26 -10.35
CA ALA A 49 -10.03 7.33 -9.25
C ALA A 49 -11.19 7.85 -8.38
N ALA A 50 -11.24 9.15 -8.10
CA ALA A 50 -12.30 9.77 -7.31
C ALA A 50 -13.66 9.80 -8.05
N THR A 51 -13.65 9.86 -9.39
CA THR A 51 -14.86 9.88 -10.22
C THR A 51 -15.37 8.48 -10.59
N ARG A 52 -14.57 7.45 -10.40
CA ARG A 52 -14.98 6.05 -10.61
C ARG A 52 -15.90 5.60 -9.50
N ILE A 53 -17.18 5.93 -9.62
CA ILE A 53 -18.24 5.26 -8.87
C ILE A 53 -18.32 3.84 -9.44
N THR A 54 -17.67 2.88 -8.78
CA THR A 54 -17.90 1.48 -9.10
C THR A 54 -19.27 1.10 -8.51
N PRO A 55 -20.24 0.65 -9.33
CA PRO A 55 -21.59 0.34 -8.84
C PRO A 55 -21.65 -0.72 -7.73
N ASN A 56 -20.57 -1.46 -7.53
CA ASN A 56 -20.48 -2.59 -6.59
C ASN A 56 -19.50 -2.37 -5.44
N GLY A 57 -19.16 -1.10 -5.09
CA GLY A 57 -18.07 -0.87 -4.16
C GLY A 57 -16.74 -1.47 -4.70
N ASN A 58 -15.62 -1.05 -4.16
CA ASN A 58 -14.37 -1.73 -4.49
C ASN A 58 -14.16 -2.87 -3.48
N PHE A 59 -14.78 -4.03 -3.71
CA PHE A 59 -14.66 -5.22 -2.86
C PHE A 59 -13.20 -5.48 -2.42
N TYR A 60 -12.24 -5.31 -3.34
CA TYR A 60 -10.83 -5.46 -2.99
C TYR A 60 -10.32 -4.35 -2.08
N ALA A 61 -10.85 -3.12 -2.18
CA ALA A 61 -10.47 -2.03 -1.29
C ALA A 61 -11.09 -2.23 0.11
N GLU A 62 -12.37 -2.59 0.19
CA GLU A 62 -13.05 -2.89 1.45
C GLU A 62 -12.39 -4.07 2.16
N ARG A 63 -12.10 -5.14 1.43
CA ARG A 63 -11.34 -6.27 1.96
C ARG A 63 -9.95 -5.85 2.41
N GLY A 64 -9.27 -4.99 1.64
CA GLY A 64 -7.97 -4.43 2.01
C GLY A 64 -8.04 -3.75 3.37
N HIS A 65 -8.98 -2.88 3.60
CA HIS A 65 -9.15 -2.16 4.87
C HIS A 65 -9.38 -3.10 6.06
N VAL A 66 -10.23 -4.12 5.91
CA VAL A 66 -10.45 -5.11 6.99
C VAL A 66 -9.17 -5.86 7.32
N LEU A 67 -8.43 -6.31 6.31
CA LEU A 67 -7.18 -7.03 6.49
C LEU A 67 -6.05 -6.15 7.05
N GLU A 68 -6.02 -4.89 6.65
CA GLU A 68 -5.09 -3.90 7.21
C GLU A 68 -5.33 -3.68 8.70
N GLU A 69 -6.60 -3.61 9.13
CA GLU A 69 -6.95 -3.46 10.53
C GLU A 69 -6.52 -4.68 11.36
N GLU A 70 -6.74 -5.91 10.88
CA GLU A 70 -6.27 -7.12 11.54
C GLU A 70 -4.74 -7.11 11.73
N VAL A 71 -4.00 -6.76 10.68
CA VAL A 71 -2.54 -6.69 10.71
C VAL A 71 -2.06 -5.58 11.64
N ARG A 72 -2.69 -4.39 11.61
CA ARG A 72 -2.36 -3.28 12.53
C ARG A 72 -2.54 -3.68 13.98
N ASN A 73 -3.64 -4.34 14.31
CA ASN A 73 -3.92 -4.80 15.67
C ASN A 73 -2.87 -5.79 16.15
N ALA A 74 -2.54 -6.79 15.34
CA ALA A 74 -1.51 -7.80 15.66
C ALA A 74 -0.13 -7.14 15.83
N LEU A 75 0.26 -6.26 14.93
CA LEU A 75 1.52 -5.52 15.02
C LEU A 75 1.58 -4.67 16.29
N ASN A 76 0.50 -3.95 16.61
CA ASN A 76 0.45 -3.08 17.77
C ASN A 76 0.62 -3.85 19.09
N GLU A 77 0.05 -5.05 19.20
CA GLU A 77 0.26 -5.91 20.35
C GLU A 77 1.73 -6.36 20.49
N ASP A 78 2.42 -6.61 19.40
CA ASP A 78 3.84 -6.97 19.44
C ASP A 78 4.75 -5.76 19.72
N LEU A 79 4.39 -4.57 19.22
CA LEU A 79 5.10 -3.32 19.50
C LEU A 79 4.99 -2.92 20.97
N LYS A 80 3.81 -3.06 21.58
CA LYS A 80 3.59 -2.76 23.00
C LYS A 80 4.52 -3.54 23.93
N LYS A 81 4.85 -4.79 23.62
CA LYS A 81 5.82 -5.61 24.36
C LYS A 81 7.23 -5.00 24.38
N GLN A 82 7.50 -4.09 23.42
CA GLN A 82 8.78 -3.41 23.24
C GLN A 82 8.75 -1.94 23.69
N GLY A 83 7.68 -1.48 24.34
CA GLY A 83 7.49 -0.09 24.74
C GLY A 83 7.16 0.85 23.57
N LEU A 84 6.70 0.27 22.47
CA LEU A 84 6.28 0.99 21.26
C LEU A 84 4.78 0.85 21.04
N GLU A 85 4.22 1.70 20.20
CA GLU A 85 2.83 1.61 19.76
C GLU A 85 2.70 2.03 18.30
N LEU A 86 1.67 1.52 17.65
CA LEU A 86 1.28 1.93 16.31
C LEU A 86 0.21 3.01 16.42
N ARG A 87 0.44 4.16 15.78
CA ARG A 87 -0.52 5.27 15.72
C ARG A 87 -1.02 5.47 14.32
N GLU A 88 -2.29 5.79 14.21
CA GLU A 88 -2.89 6.20 12.95
C GLU A 88 -2.55 7.65 12.65
N ALA A 89 -2.44 7.97 11.36
CA ALA A 89 -2.33 9.33 10.87
C ALA A 89 -3.17 9.46 9.59
N GLY A 90 -3.76 10.63 9.39
CA GLY A 90 -4.59 10.85 8.21
C GLY A 90 -3.75 11.02 6.95
N ILE A 91 -3.05 12.14 6.84
CA ILE A 91 -2.17 12.43 5.70
C ILE A 91 -0.87 13.04 6.22
N LEU A 92 0.26 12.60 5.69
CA LEU A 92 1.56 13.24 5.85
C LEU A 92 1.88 14.05 4.58
N THR A 93 2.34 15.28 4.80
CA THR A 93 2.90 16.15 3.74
C THR A 93 4.26 16.66 4.17
N ASN A 94 5.09 17.02 3.18
CA ASN A 94 6.40 17.60 3.40
C ASN A 94 6.50 18.94 2.65
N SER A 95 6.87 20.01 3.35
CA SER A 95 6.96 21.35 2.75
C SER A 95 8.02 21.47 1.64
N GLU A 96 8.96 20.53 1.56
CA GLU A 96 9.90 20.42 0.44
C GLU A 96 9.22 19.91 -0.84
N TYR A 97 8.16 19.10 -0.70
CA TYR A 97 7.40 18.50 -1.82
C TYR A 97 5.94 18.90 -1.71
N GLN A 98 5.65 20.19 -1.96
CA GLN A 98 4.36 20.82 -1.65
C GLN A 98 3.14 20.12 -2.24
N ASP A 99 3.30 19.47 -3.41
CA ASP A 99 2.23 18.80 -4.13
C ASP A 99 2.21 17.28 -3.87
N ALA A 100 2.93 16.81 -2.84
CA ALA A 100 3.02 15.38 -2.56
C ALA A 100 2.61 15.06 -1.11
N GLY A 101 2.03 13.88 -0.95
CA GLY A 101 1.63 13.39 0.37
C GLY A 101 1.11 11.97 0.31
N TYR A 102 0.88 11.38 1.47
CA TYR A 102 0.35 10.04 1.57
C TYR A 102 -0.34 9.81 2.92
N SER A 103 -1.14 8.77 2.98
CA SER A 103 -1.73 8.26 4.22
C SER A 103 -0.99 7.00 4.62
N PRO A 104 -0.24 7.00 5.71
CA PRO A 104 0.45 5.82 6.20
C PRO A 104 -0.55 4.81 6.78
N ASP A 105 -0.25 3.53 6.66
CA ASP A 105 -1.02 2.49 7.36
C ASP A 105 -0.72 2.49 8.87
N GLY A 106 0.36 3.16 9.27
CA GLY A 106 0.67 3.45 10.66
C GLY A 106 2.03 4.13 10.86
N LEU A 107 2.18 4.75 12.03
CA LEU A 107 3.42 5.34 12.51
C LEU A 107 3.85 4.62 13.79
N VAL A 108 5.06 4.10 13.83
CA VAL A 108 5.62 3.45 15.02
C VAL A 108 6.20 4.52 15.93
N CYS A 109 5.65 4.64 17.12
CA CYS A 109 6.06 5.64 18.11
C CYS A 109 6.47 4.97 19.43
N ARG A 110 7.25 5.67 20.26
CA ARG A 110 7.40 5.27 21.66
C ARG A 110 6.14 5.62 22.43
N ILE A 111 5.74 4.75 23.34
CA ILE A 111 4.58 5.01 24.21
C ILE A 111 4.87 6.28 25.03
N GLY A 112 3.94 7.24 24.96
CA GLY A 112 4.04 8.51 25.71
C GLY A 112 4.79 9.63 24.98
N GLU A 113 5.47 9.37 23.87
CA GLU A 113 6.13 10.42 23.08
C GLU A 113 5.17 11.02 22.02
N PRO A 114 5.41 12.23 21.52
CA PRO A 114 4.61 12.83 20.45
C PRO A 114 4.61 11.99 19.18
N THR A 115 3.51 12.07 18.39
CA THR A 115 3.41 11.32 17.13
C THR A 115 4.43 11.79 16.10
N GLU A 116 4.83 13.05 16.14
CA GLU A 116 5.83 13.66 15.27
C GLU A 116 7.24 13.07 15.45
N ASP A 117 7.47 12.38 16.59
CA ASP A 117 8.75 11.72 16.90
C ASP A 117 8.71 10.21 16.55
N TYR A 118 7.96 9.85 15.49
CA TYR A 118 7.88 8.46 15.04
C TYR A 118 9.23 7.89 14.61
N LEU A 119 9.41 6.59 14.84
CA LEU A 119 10.65 5.84 14.57
C LEU A 119 10.64 5.15 13.22
N ALA A 120 9.45 4.83 12.72
CA ALA A 120 9.26 4.15 11.44
C ALA A 120 7.85 4.42 10.91
N ILE A 121 7.69 4.25 9.62
CA ILE A 121 6.39 4.17 8.97
C ILE A 121 6.03 2.70 8.72
N VAL A 122 4.75 2.41 8.54
CA VAL A 122 4.25 1.07 8.23
C VAL A 122 3.47 1.13 6.93
N GLU A 123 3.73 0.16 6.05
CA GLU A 123 2.98 -0.08 4.83
C GLU A 123 2.53 -1.54 4.80
N ILE A 124 1.23 -1.77 4.66
CA ILE A 124 0.62 -3.09 4.65
C ILE A 124 0.15 -3.41 3.23
N LYS A 125 0.54 -4.55 2.71
CA LYS A 125 0.09 -5.06 1.42
C LYS A 125 -0.54 -6.43 1.58
N SER A 126 -1.82 -6.54 1.28
CA SER A 126 -2.48 -7.83 1.19
C SER A 126 -2.29 -8.43 -0.20
N TYR A 127 -1.85 -9.67 -0.25
CA TYR A 127 -1.70 -10.45 -1.47
C TYR A 127 -2.52 -11.72 -1.37
N ASN A 128 -3.34 -11.97 -2.37
CA ASN A 128 -4.04 -13.25 -2.49
C ASN A 128 -3.26 -14.16 -3.44
N ASP A 129 -3.01 -15.38 -2.99
CA ASP A 129 -2.47 -16.43 -3.87
C ASP A 129 -3.51 -16.88 -4.88
N VAL A 130 -4.79 -16.76 -4.54
CA VAL A 130 -5.91 -17.13 -5.40
C VAL A 130 -6.71 -15.90 -5.75
N VAL A 131 -6.91 -15.67 -7.04
CA VAL A 131 -7.76 -14.60 -7.56
C VAL A 131 -8.90 -15.20 -8.37
N GLU A 132 -10.05 -14.56 -8.33
CA GLU A 132 -11.19 -14.89 -9.16
C GLU A 132 -11.20 -14.02 -10.41
N ARG A 133 -11.31 -14.65 -11.56
CA ARG A 133 -11.43 -13.95 -12.85
C ARG A 133 -12.78 -14.28 -13.48
N LYS A 134 -13.53 -13.27 -13.90
CA LYS A 134 -14.83 -13.49 -14.57
C LYS A 134 -14.66 -14.33 -15.82
N GLY A 135 -15.57 -15.29 -15.96
CA GLY A 135 -15.67 -16.18 -17.10
C GLY A 135 -15.16 -17.61 -16.86
N ASP A 136 -15.34 -18.43 -17.86
CA ASP A 136 -14.91 -19.83 -17.87
C ASP A 136 -13.39 -19.97 -18.06
N PRO A 137 -12.81 -21.16 -17.77
CA PRO A 137 -11.39 -21.40 -17.91
C PRO A 137 -10.84 -21.14 -19.33
N ALA A 138 -11.59 -21.38 -20.37
CA ALA A 138 -11.14 -21.21 -21.77
C ALA A 138 -10.95 -19.70 -22.09
N SER A 139 -11.80 -18.85 -21.56
CA SER A 139 -11.68 -17.39 -21.69
C SER A 139 -10.54 -16.84 -20.84
N VAL A 140 -10.37 -17.36 -19.61
CA VAL A 140 -9.37 -16.89 -18.64
C VAL A 140 -7.96 -17.33 -19.04
N ILE A 141 -7.79 -18.52 -19.61
CA ILE A 141 -6.46 -19.08 -19.96
C ILE A 141 -5.62 -18.14 -20.82
N LYS A 142 -6.26 -17.36 -21.69
CA LYS A 142 -5.59 -16.36 -22.55
C LYS A 142 -5.00 -15.18 -21.78
N THR A 143 -5.42 -15.00 -20.54
CA THR A 143 -4.98 -13.89 -19.68
C THR A 143 -3.98 -14.32 -18.62
N LEU A 144 -3.65 -15.62 -18.54
CA LEU A 144 -2.73 -16.16 -17.56
C LEU A 144 -1.29 -15.71 -17.84
N ARG A 145 -0.55 -15.48 -16.75
CA ARG A 145 0.88 -15.18 -16.79
C ARG A 145 1.68 -16.45 -16.51
N LYS A 146 2.97 -16.39 -16.79
CA LYS A 146 3.89 -17.48 -16.46
C LYS A 146 3.85 -17.74 -14.93
N GLY A 147 3.51 -18.97 -14.56
CA GLY A 147 3.38 -19.37 -13.15
C GLY A 147 1.93 -19.38 -12.61
N ASP A 148 0.99 -18.75 -13.32
CA ASP A 148 -0.43 -18.83 -12.95
C ASP A 148 -0.96 -20.24 -13.24
N LYS A 149 -1.88 -20.71 -12.38
CA LYS A 149 -2.52 -22.03 -12.54
C LYS A 149 -4.02 -21.92 -12.30
N ILE A 150 -4.83 -22.50 -13.19
CA ILE A 150 -6.26 -22.64 -12.95
C ILE A 150 -6.46 -23.68 -11.84
N LEU A 151 -7.20 -23.32 -10.81
CA LEU A 151 -7.59 -24.21 -9.70
C LEU A 151 -8.97 -24.82 -9.91
N GLY A 152 -9.86 -24.12 -10.62
CA GLY A 152 -11.22 -24.56 -10.86
C GLY A 152 -12.15 -23.42 -11.24
N ILE A 153 -13.43 -23.72 -11.30
CA ILE A 153 -14.51 -22.77 -11.53
C ILE A 153 -15.43 -22.72 -10.32
N ALA A 154 -16.00 -21.56 -10.08
CA ALA A 154 -16.95 -21.34 -8.99
C ALA A 154 -17.99 -20.29 -9.42
N TYR A 155 -19.00 -20.09 -8.60
CA TYR A 155 -19.85 -18.91 -8.65
C TYR A 155 -19.45 -18.00 -7.51
N ASN A 156 -19.29 -16.70 -7.80
CA ASN A 156 -19.03 -15.72 -6.75
C ASN A 156 -20.33 -15.41 -5.97
N GLU A 157 -20.22 -14.57 -4.94
CA GLU A 157 -21.36 -14.14 -4.11
C GLU A 157 -22.48 -13.41 -4.88
N PHE A 158 -22.18 -12.89 -6.10
CA PHE A 158 -23.13 -12.25 -6.99
C PHE A 158 -23.75 -13.22 -8.03
N GLY A 159 -23.37 -14.50 -7.98
CA GLY A 159 -23.84 -15.52 -8.94
C GLY A 159 -23.12 -15.51 -10.30
N ASP A 160 -22.06 -14.74 -10.46
CA ASP A 160 -21.25 -14.74 -11.69
C ASP A 160 -20.34 -15.99 -11.73
N LEU A 161 -20.22 -16.58 -12.92
CA LEU A 161 -19.23 -17.63 -13.15
C LEU A 161 -17.82 -17.04 -13.14
N VAL A 162 -16.97 -17.56 -12.27
CA VAL A 162 -15.58 -17.14 -12.12
C VAL A 162 -14.63 -18.33 -12.20
N THR A 163 -13.47 -18.10 -12.80
CA THR A 163 -12.35 -19.04 -12.76
C THR A 163 -11.40 -18.65 -11.63
N ARG A 164 -11.17 -19.57 -10.70
CA ARG A 164 -10.19 -19.39 -9.61
C ARG A 164 -8.79 -19.70 -10.15
N VAL A 165 -7.90 -18.72 -10.01
CA VAL A 165 -6.54 -18.78 -10.53
C VAL A 165 -5.55 -18.59 -9.39
N TYR A 166 -4.63 -19.54 -9.22
CA TYR A 166 -3.45 -19.35 -8.40
C TYR A 166 -2.47 -18.41 -9.12
N VAL A 167 -2.06 -17.34 -8.46
CA VAL A 167 -1.19 -16.30 -9.02
C VAL A 167 0.21 -16.43 -8.40
N GLY A 168 1.06 -17.25 -9.03
CA GLY A 168 2.36 -17.64 -8.49
C GLY A 168 3.32 -16.50 -8.16
N LYS A 169 3.17 -15.33 -8.81
CA LYS A 169 4.05 -14.19 -8.52
C LYS A 169 3.78 -13.54 -7.15
N HIS A 170 2.55 -13.63 -6.63
CA HIS A 170 2.21 -13.09 -5.31
C HIS A 170 2.82 -13.94 -4.21
N ALA A 171 2.79 -15.26 -4.33
CA ALA A 171 3.49 -16.15 -3.42
C ALA A 171 5.00 -15.89 -3.37
N ASN A 172 5.61 -15.51 -4.51
CA ASN A 172 7.03 -15.16 -4.55
C ASN A 172 7.35 -13.82 -3.86
N ALA A 173 6.44 -12.83 -3.90
CA ALA A 173 6.63 -11.57 -3.20
C ALA A 173 6.82 -11.77 -1.68
N CYS A 174 6.17 -12.79 -1.11
CA CYS A 174 6.30 -13.13 0.30
C CYS A 174 7.58 -13.91 0.66
N LYS A 175 8.40 -14.31 -0.33
CA LYS A 175 9.63 -15.08 -0.08
C LYS A 175 10.85 -14.19 0.14
N ASP A 176 10.96 -13.15 -0.66
CA ASP A 176 12.14 -12.30 -0.74
C ASP A 176 11.72 -10.88 -1.11
N TYR A 177 12.38 -9.87 -0.53
CA TYR A 177 12.11 -8.46 -0.83
C TYR A 177 12.35 -8.12 -2.31
N ASP A 178 13.33 -8.74 -2.94
CA ASP A 178 13.63 -8.52 -4.37
C ASP A 178 12.47 -8.93 -5.30
N ASN A 179 11.59 -9.82 -4.83
CA ASN A 179 10.38 -10.22 -5.54
C ASN A 179 9.18 -9.30 -5.28
N VAL A 180 9.29 -8.35 -4.34
CA VAL A 180 8.24 -7.33 -4.13
C VAL A 180 8.09 -6.52 -5.42
N PRO A 181 6.85 -6.33 -5.93
CA PRO A 181 6.63 -5.59 -7.17
C PRO A 181 7.24 -4.18 -7.12
N LEU A 182 7.82 -3.74 -8.24
CA LEU A 182 8.46 -2.43 -8.33
C LEU A 182 7.49 -1.29 -7.94
N VAL A 183 6.20 -1.43 -8.25
CA VAL A 183 5.17 -0.45 -7.85
C VAL A 183 5.11 -0.27 -6.33
N ALA A 184 5.18 -1.34 -5.56
CA ALA A 184 5.18 -1.26 -4.09
C ALA A 184 6.52 -0.73 -3.56
N ARG A 185 7.65 -1.15 -4.15
CA ARG A 185 8.97 -0.62 -3.78
C ARG A 185 9.09 0.87 -4.04
N ALA A 186 8.62 1.35 -5.20
CA ALA A 186 8.60 2.77 -5.52
C ALA A 186 7.69 3.56 -4.57
N GLN A 187 6.52 3.02 -4.23
CA GLN A 187 5.61 3.61 -3.25
C GLN A 187 6.32 3.81 -1.91
N ILE A 188 6.91 2.75 -1.33
CA ILE A 188 7.59 2.81 -0.03
C ILE A 188 8.75 3.81 -0.05
N GLN A 189 9.53 3.87 -1.13
CA GLN A 189 10.63 4.82 -1.23
C GLN A 189 10.13 6.27 -1.31
N MET A 190 9.00 6.52 -1.93
CA MET A 190 8.37 7.85 -1.91
C MET A 190 7.80 8.20 -0.53
N GLU A 191 7.23 7.24 0.19
CA GLU A 191 6.75 7.41 1.56
C GLU A 191 7.89 7.75 2.52
N LEU A 192 9.01 7.03 2.44
CA LEU A 192 10.22 7.33 3.18
C LEU A 192 10.78 8.72 2.85
N LEU A 193 10.73 9.12 1.58
CA LEU A 193 11.18 10.44 1.15
C LEU A 193 10.30 11.57 1.72
N ILE A 194 8.97 11.41 1.67
CA ILE A 194 8.02 12.41 2.17
C ILE A 194 8.04 12.47 3.70
N SER A 195 8.06 11.33 4.38
CA SER A 195 8.05 11.27 5.85
C SER A 195 9.40 11.56 6.50
N GLU A 196 10.49 11.47 5.75
CA GLU A 196 11.86 11.48 6.30
C GLU A 196 12.08 10.42 7.40
N ALA A 197 11.26 9.36 7.38
CA ALA A 197 11.41 8.25 8.31
C ALA A 197 12.70 7.48 8.03
N PRO A 198 13.41 7.00 9.06
CA PRO A 198 14.63 6.23 8.87
C PRO A 198 14.38 4.85 8.27
N MET A 199 13.16 4.32 8.40
CA MET A 199 12.78 3.01 7.87
C MET A 199 11.27 2.86 7.70
N CYS A 200 10.89 1.89 6.88
CA CYS A 200 9.51 1.42 6.72
C CYS A 200 9.42 -0.06 7.09
N TYR A 201 8.42 -0.43 7.87
CA TYR A 201 8.02 -1.83 8.02
C TYR A 201 7.00 -2.17 6.93
N LEU A 202 7.47 -2.86 5.89
CA LEU A 202 6.59 -3.43 4.87
C LEU A 202 6.06 -4.77 5.37
N ILE A 203 4.75 -4.88 5.52
CA ILE A 203 4.08 -6.11 5.92
C ILE A 203 3.33 -6.67 4.71
N LEU A 204 3.74 -7.85 4.26
CA LEU A 204 3.04 -8.60 3.23
C LEU A 204 2.14 -9.63 3.90
N TYR A 205 0.84 -9.45 3.79
CA TYR A 205 -0.17 -10.31 4.40
C TYR A 205 -0.93 -11.10 3.34
N ASN A 206 -1.02 -12.41 3.56
CA ASN A 206 -1.79 -13.31 2.73
C ASN A 206 -2.77 -14.11 3.59
N PRO A 207 -4.02 -13.65 3.68
CA PRO A 207 -5.05 -14.31 4.51
C PRO A 207 -5.47 -15.69 3.96
N ASP A 208 -5.26 -15.93 2.65
CA ASP A 208 -5.63 -17.17 1.96
C ASP A 208 -4.43 -18.11 1.79
N ALA A 209 -3.38 -17.95 2.62
CA ALA A 209 -2.19 -18.76 2.53
C ALA A 209 -2.52 -20.25 2.60
N THR A 210 -2.14 -20.99 1.57
CA THR A 210 -2.29 -22.44 1.53
C THR A 210 -0.94 -23.11 1.58
N GLY A 211 -0.75 -24.00 2.56
CA GLY A 211 0.47 -24.77 2.66
C GLY A 211 1.65 -24.01 3.29
N THR A 212 2.77 -23.86 2.57
CA THR A 212 4.03 -23.31 3.10
C THR A 212 4.16 -21.80 3.01
N THR A 213 3.18 -21.11 2.46
CA THR A 213 3.22 -19.65 2.34
C THR A 213 2.91 -19.02 3.70
N PRO A 214 3.78 -18.14 4.22
CA PRO A 214 3.52 -17.46 5.48
C PRO A 214 2.31 -16.54 5.35
N THR A 215 1.47 -16.48 6.37
CA THR A 215 0.32 -15.59 6.43
C THR A 215 0.71 -14.11 6.51
N ALA A 216 1.84 -13.85 7.16
CA ALA A 216 2.42 -12.51 7.19
C ALA A 216 3.94 -12.56 7.13
N LYS A 217 4.56 -11.61 6.44
CA LYS A 217 6.00 -11.42 6.44
C LYS A 217 6.33 -9.94 6.51
N THR A 218 7.18 -9.58 7.45
CA THR A 218 7.63 -8.20 7.64
C THR A 218 9.04 -8.02 7.10
N TYR A 219 9.23 -6.93 6.34
CA TYR A 219 10.53 -6.46 5.89
C TYR A 219 10.82 -5.10 6.49
N THR A 220 12.05 -4.91 6.98
CA THR A 220 12.56 -3.58 7.29
C THR A 220 13.16 -2.99 6.02
N VAL A 221 12.53 -1.97 5.49
CA VAL A 221 12.96 -1.29 4.26
C VAL A 221 13.63 0.01 4.63
N LEU A 222 14.87 0.16 4.17
CA LEU A 222 15.65 1.38 4.33
C LEU A 222 15.56 2.26 3.08
N PRO A 223 15.88 3.56 3.17
CA PRO A 223 16.01 4.43 2.02
C PRO A 223 16.95 3.88 0.94
N ASP A 224 16.46 3.83 -0.30
CA ASP A 224 17.26 3.57 -1.51
C ASP A 224 17.61 4.91 -2.13
N GLU A 225 18.85 5.36 -1.93
CA GLU A 225 19.32 6.68 -2.37
C GLU A 225 19.08 6.93 -3.85
N LYS A 226 19.34 5.92 -4.69
CA LYS A 226 19.19 6.05 -6.15
C LYS A 226 17.74 6.20 -6.56
N LEU A 227 16.84 5.40 -5.97
CA LEU A 227 15.42 5.48 -6.28
C LEU A 227 14.80 6.75 -5.72
N GLN A 228 15.21 7.17 -4.52
CA GLN A 228 14.76 8.41 -3.92
C GLN A 228 15.25 9.66 -4.68
N GLU A 229 16.45 9.65 -5.24
CA GLU A 229 16.94 10.75 -6.07
C GLU A 229 16.07 10.92 -7.32
N ASN A 230 15.77 9.84 -8.02
CA ASN A 230 14.88 9.86 -9.18
C ASN A 230 13.46 10.37 -8.81
N LEU A 231 12.93 9.96 -7.65
CA LEU A 231 11.62 10.44 -7.16
C LEU A 231 11.67 11.93 -6.82
N ARG A 232 12.74 12.37 -6.14
CA ARG A 232 12.98 13.78 -5.78
C ARG A 232 13.02 14.69 -7.01
N GLU A 233 13.79 14.31 -8.03
CA GLU A 233 13.84 15.05 -9.29
C GLU A 233 12.46 15.22 -9.90
N LYS A 234 11.63 14.15 -9.90
CA LYS A 234 10.27 14.21 -10.45
C LYS A 234 9.30 15.02 -9.58
N LEU A 235 9.50 15.04 -8.26
CA LEU A 235 8.69 15.84 -7.35
C LEU A 235 9.02 17.33 -7.39
N LEU A 236 10.21 17.72 -7.78
CA LEU A 236 10.65 19.11 -7.86
C LEU A 236 10.44 19.74 -9.24
N GLN A 237 10.12 18.96 -10.29
CA GLN A 237 9.72 19.43 -11.61
C GLN A 237 8.27 19.93 -11.61
#